data_81d5f19924e316183d043f4e54b1892b
#
_entry.id   81d5f19924e316183d043f4e54b1892b
#
_cell.length_a   1.000
_cell.length_b   1.000
_cell.length_c   1.000
_cell.angle_alpha   90.00
_cell.angle_beta   90.00
_cell.angle_gamma   90.00
#
_symmetry.space_group_name_H-M   'P 1'
#
loop_
_entity.id
_entity.type
_entity.pdbx_description
1 polymer ?
#
loop_
_entity_poly.entity_id
_entity_poly.type
_entity_poly.pdbx_seq_one_letter_code
_entity_poly.pdbx_strand_id
1 'polypeptide(L)'
;MTDNRQKLSARLAEGLRAAFERKPAFCNIADGTHAGSITMVAEESVDNAYLVVKAGANDGGFAVAGAADKPFGVCSDEGAKGERLAVILPASAESTIMCRAATDIPAGASVYTSANGKVSAAAADGSYKVGVAVCSAVSGGLAEIDPQGFGESAWKLAACGVHEWTTATTSDSLEFSGLNSDSVVIAAVQSAGGSEKTVKAAAGTSGISFTLDANGMAGSTKIAWIAISKN
;
A
#
# COMPACT_ATOMS: atom_id res chain seq x y z
N MET A 1 -55.43 -7.33 31.58
CA MET A 1 -55.36 -6.79 30.20
C MET A 1 -54.25 -5.77 29.95
N THR A 2 -53.60 -5.23 30.96
CA THR A 2 -52.53 -4.24 30.89
C THR A 2 -51.16 -4.80 30.45
N ASP A 3 -50.84 -6.02 30.76
CA ASP A 3 -49.52 -6.65 30.51
C ASP A 3 -49.22 -6.91 28.99
N ASN A 4 -50.22 -7.25 28.19
CA ASN A 4 -50.05 -7.49 26.77
C ASN A 4 -49.84 -6.19 25.96
N ARG A 5 -50.34 -5.06 26.40
CA ARG A 5 -50.13 -3.77 25.74
C ARG A 5 -48.72 -3.24 26.00
N GLN A 6 -48.18 -3.44 27.20
CA GLN A 6 -46.81 -3.04 27.52
C GLN A 6 -45.79 -3.89 26.79
N LYS A 7 -46.00 -5.21 26.65
CA LYS A 7 -45.15 -6.09 25.86
C LYS A 7 -45.18 -5.77 24.37
N LEU A 8 -46.31 -5.37 23.85
CA LEU A 8 -46.43 -4.98 22.43
C LEU A 8 -45.73 -3.64 22.14
N SER A 9 -45.88 -2.65 23.05
CA SER A 9 -45.19 -1.36 22.91
C SER A 9 -43.67 -1.48 23.03
N ALA A 10 -43.15 -2.36 23.92
CA ALA A 10 -41.74 -2.63 24.05
C ALA A 10 -41.15 -3.30 22.77
N ARG A 11 -41.86 -4.27 22.22
CA ARG A 11 -41.47 -4.91 20.95
C ARG A 11 -41.51 -3.96 19.74
N LEU A 12 -42.51 -3.05 19.73
CA LEU A 12 -42.54 -2.02 18.67
C LEU A 12 -41.42 -1.00 18.82
N ALA A 13 -41.07 -0.61 20.04
CA ALA A 13 -39.97 0.30 20.32
C ALA A 13 -38.61 -0.35 19.99
N GLU A 14 -38.46 -1.64 20.27
CA GLU A 14 -37.25 -2.43 19.90
C GLU A 14 -37.12 -2.63 18.38
N GLY A 15 -38.23 -2.93 17.72
CA GLY A 15 -38.28 -3.01 16.25
C GLY A 15 -38.00 -1.67 15.56
N LEU A 16 -38.51 -0.57 16.10
CA LEU A 16 -38.22 0.78 15.63
C LEU A 16 -36.73 1.14 15.89
N ARG A 17 -36.18 0.86 17.08
CA ARG A 17 -34.73 1.03 17.33
C ARG A 17 -33.88 0.24 16.37
N ALA A 18 -34.17 -1.05 16.17
CA ALA A 18 -33.45 -1.88 15.22
C ALA A 18 -33.58 -1.39 13.76
N ALA A 19 -34.68 -0.76 13.40
CA ALA A 19 -34.86 -0.13 12.10
C ALA A 19 -34.10 1.19 11.95
N PHE A 20 -33.95 1.96 13.04
CA PHE A 20 -33.16 3.20 13.07
C PHE A 20 -31.65 2.94 13.33
N GLU A 21 -31.30 1.82 13.98
CA GLU A 21 -29.93 1.35 14.17
C GLU A 21 -29.40 0.54 12.97
N ARG A 22 -30.18 0.33 11.94
CA ARG A 22 -29.63 -0.11 10.65
C ARG A 22 -28.64 0.96 10.23
N LYS A 23 -27.35 0.66 10.40
CA LYS A 23 -26.29 1.43 9.77
C LYS A 23 -26.69 1.62 8.32
N PRO A 24 -26.87 2.85 7.85
CA PRO A 24 -27.21 3.04 6.45
C PRO A 24 -26.14 2.36 5.64
N ALA A 25 -26.53 1.47 4.77
CA ALA A 25 -25.62 0.92 3.77
C ALA A 25 -25.08 2.12 2.98
N PHE A 26 -23.78 2.31 3.04
CA PHE A 26 -23.10 3.43 2.39
C PHE A 26 -22.98 3.28 0.89
N CYS A 27 -23.47 2.21 0.38
CA CYS A 27 -23.71 2.14 -1.04
C CYS A 27 -24.93 2.94 -1.37
N ASN A 28 -24.77 4.13 -1.61
CA ASN A 28 -25.81 4.89 -2.17
C ASN A 28 -25.98 4.60 -3.60
N ILE A 29 -26.80 3.60 -3.98
CA ILE A 29 -26.75 3.69 -5.29
C ILE A 29 -27.92 3.27 -5.97
N ALA A 30 -28.67 4.22 -6.25
CA ALA A 30 -29.73 4.08 -7.20
C ALA A 30 -29.22 3.63 -8.58
N ASP A 31 -28.00 3.98 -8.92
CA ASP A 31 -27.39 3.72 -10.22
C ASP A 31 -26.00 3.04 -10.17
N GLY A 32 -25.49 2.73 -8.99
CA GLY A 32 -24.25 1.98 -8.81
C GLY A 32 -22.96 2.74 -9.10
N THR A 33 -23.01 4.05 -9.27
CA THR A 33 -21.84 4.85 -9.61
C THR A 33 -21.57 5.97 -8.60
N HIS A 34 -20.29 6.17 -8.28
CA HIS A 34 -19.82 7.34 -7.55
C HIS A 34 -18.84 8.11 -8.44
N ALA A 35 -19.10 9.37 -8.65
CA ALA A 35 -18.19 10.27 -9.34
C ALA A 35 -17.34 11.01 -8.31
N GLY A 36 -16.07 10.64 -8.21
CA GLY A 36 -15.07 11.40 -7.50
C GLY A 36 -15.03 11.26 -5.98
N SER A 37 -16.13 11.12 -5.26
CA SER A 37 -16.12 11.02 -3.79
C SER A 37 -17.27 10.18 -3.23
N ILE A 38 -17.08 9.68 -2.01
CA ILE A 38 -18.06 8.90 -1.26
C ILE A 38 -18.07 9.35 0.21
N THR A 39 -19.19 9.29 0.87
CA THR A 39 -19.31 9.57 2.31
C THR A 39 -19.10 8.27 3.09
N MET A 40 -18.13 8.26 4.01
CA MET A 40 -17.79 7.11 4.85
C MET A 40 -17.73 7.49 6.33
N VAL A 41 -17.73 6.50 7.23
CA VAL A 41 -17.63 6.73 8.68
C VAL A 41 -16.16 6.63 9.11
N ALA A 42 -15.67 7.65 9.80
CA ALA A 42 -14.34 7.63 10.39
C ALA A 42 -14.28 6.64 11.56
N GLU A 43 -13.41 5.64 11.51
CA GLU A 43 -13.18 4.67 12.60
C GLU A 43 -12.25 5.19 13.69
N GLU A 44 -11.57 6.27 13.42
CA GLU A 44 -10.72 7.04 14.33
C GLU A 44 -10.84 8.53 14.05
N SER A 45 -10.26 9.39 14.89
CA SER A 45 -10.24 10.84 14.64
C SER A 45 -9.36 11.16 13.44
N VAL A 46 -9.84 12.05 12.60
CA VAL A 46 -9.12 12.61 11.45
C VAL A 46 -8.71 14.05 11.82
N ASP A 47 -7.50 14.20 12.32
CA ASP A 47 -7.04 15.46 12.92
C ASP A 47 -6.68 16.55 11.89
N ASN A 48 -6.62 16.20 10.64
CA ASN A 48 -6.31 17.12 9.54
C ASN A 48 -7.06 16.72 8.28
N ALA A 49 -7.47 17.68 7.49
CA ALA A 49 -8.00 17.45 6.15
C ALA A 49 -6.90 16.98 5.18
N TYR A 50 -7.31 16.33 4.11
CA TYR A 50 -6.47 15.83 3.01
C TYR A 50 -5.48 14.74 3.43
N LEU A 51 -5.91 13.86 4.33
CA LEU A 51 -5.15 12.66 4.70
C LEU A 51 -5.53 11.48 3.81
N VAL A 52 -4.53 10.72 3.40
CA VAL A 52 -4.73 9.42 2.73
C VAL A 52 -5.36 8.44 3.72
N VAL A 53 -6.38 7.73 3.28
CA VAL A 53 -7.13 6.79 4.10
C VAL A 53 -7.14 5.39 3.49
N LYS A 54 -7.31 4.40 4.33
CA LYS A 54 -7.53 2.98 3.98
C LYS A 54 -8.96 2.56 4.27
N ALA A 55 -9.41 1.47 3.68
CA ALA A 55 -10.66 0.85 4.06
C ALA A 55 -10.64 0.50 5.56
N GLY A 56 -11.75 0.78 6.24
CA GLY A 56 -11.92 0.46 7.65
C GLY A 56 -12.18 -1.01 7.90
N ALA A 57 -12.23 -1.40 9.16
CA ALA A 57 -12.59 -2.75 9.58
C ALA A 57 -14.10 -3.02 9.48
N ASN A 58 -14.90 -1.97 9.58
CA ASN A 58 -16.37 -2.06 9.46
C ASN A 58 -16.82 -1.68 8.05
N ASP A 59 -17.96 -2.25 7.65
CA ASP A 59 -18.58 -1.92 6.37
C ASP A 59 -18.94 -0.42 6.30
N GLY A 60 -18.51 0.24 5.22
CA GLY A 60 -18.66 1.68 5.04
C GLY A 60 -17.77 2.55 5.94
N GLY A 61 -16.81 1.95 6.68
CA GLY A 61 -15.83 2.65 7.50
C GLY A 61 -14.52 2.92 6.77
N PHE A 62 -13.76 3.88 7.29
CA PHE A 62 -12.38 4.13 6.89
C PHE A 62 -11.50 4.49 8.10
N ALA A 63 -10.20 4.28 7.96
CA ALA A 63 -9.20 4.72 8.91
C ALA A 63 -8.07 5.47 8.20
N VAL A 64 -7.30 6.27 8.93
CA VAL A 64 -6.13 6.97 8.39
C VAL A 64 -5.07 5.93 7.98
N ALA A 65 -4.50 6.09 6.79
CA ALA A 65 -3.51 5.16 6.29
C ALA A 65 -2.15 5.36 6.97
N GLY A 66 -1.49 4.27 7.33
CA GLY A 66 -0.06 4.25 7.61
C GLY A 66 0.77 4.16 6.33
N ALA A 67 2.10 4.18 6.47
CA ALA A 67 2.99 4.11 5.31
C ALA A 67 2.80 2.82 4.48
N ALA A 68 2.63 1.69 5.15
CA ALA A 68 2.50 0.37 4.52
C ALA A 68 1.04 -0.07 4.29
N ASP A 69 0.08 0.80 4.52
CA ASP A 69 -1.33 0.52 4.28
C ASP A 69 -1.70 0.84 2.83
N LYS A 70 -2.43 -0.09 2.19
CA LYS A 70 -2.97 0.15 0.85
C LYS A 70 -3.97 1.30 0.89
N PRO A 71 -3.75 2.39 0.15
CA PRO A 71 -4.65 3.52 0.16
C PRO A 71 -5.96 3.18 -0.55
N PHE A 72 -7.06 3.67 0.02
CA PHE A 72 -8.40 3.59 -0.56
C PHE A 72 -8.81 4.92 -1.18
N GLY A 73 -8.48 6.04 -0.51
CA GLY A 73 -8.85 7.37 -0.94
C GLY A 73 -8.16 8.46 -0.14
N VAL A 74 -8.66 9.68 -0.25
CA VAL A 74 -8.20 10.85 0.51
C VAL A 74 -9.39 11.48 1.21
N CYS A 75 -9.35 11.59 2.55
CA CYS A 75 -10.35 12.29 3.32
C CYS A 75 -10.15 13.79 3.17
N SER A 76 -11.14 14.52 2.66
CA SER A 76 -11.07 15.96 2.43
C SER A 76 -11.33 16.79 3.68
N ASP A 77 -11.85 16.18 4.73
CA ASP A 77 -12.34 16.84 5.93
C ASP A 77 -11.62 16.36 7.19
N GLU A 78 -11.67 17.16 8.24
CA GLU A 78 -11.33 16.76 9.62
C GLU A 78 -12.61 16.34 10.34
N GLY A 79 -12.46 15.44 11.33
CA GLY A 79 -13.63 15.04 12.12
C GLY A 79 -13.28 14.02 13.21
N ALA A 80 -14.22 13.86 14.12
CA ALA A 80 -14.10 12.92 15.22
C ALA A 80 -14.44 11.48 14.76
N LYS A 81 -13.99 10.51 15.55
CA LYS A 81 -14.38 9.12 15.37
C LYS A 81 -15.92 8.98 15.35
N GLY A 82 -16.42 8.26 14.38
CA GLY A 82 -17.86 8.01 14.17
C GLY A 82 -18.56 9.04 13.30
N GLU A 83 -17.90 10.14 12.93
CA GLU A 83 -18.44 11.12 12.00
C GLU A 83 -18.39 10.62 10.56
N ARG A 84 -19.27 11.20 9.74
CA ARG A 84 -19.37 10.92 8.32
C ARG A 84 -18.61 11.98 7.56
N LEU A 85 -17.53 11.57 6.90
CA LEU A 85 -16.65 12.46 6.18
C LEU A 85 -16.60 12.10 4.70
N ALA A 86 -16.28 13.06 3.86
CA ALA A 86 -16.10 12.85 2.45
C ALA A 86 -14.72 12.23 2.16
N VAL A 87 -14.71 11.14 1.42
CA VAL A 87 -13.50 10.48 0.94
C VAL A 87 -13.45 10.59 -0.57
N ILE A 88 -12.45 11.26 -1.10
CA ILE A 88 -12.18 11.36 -2.53
C ILE A 88 -11.64 10.01 -3.01
N LEU A 89 -12.16 9.50 -4.12
CA LEU A 89 -11.75 8.27 -4.77
C LEU A 89 -10.85 8.61 -5.97
N PRO A 90 -9.52 8.58 -5.84
CA PRO A 90 -8.62 9.06 -6.90
C PRO A 90 -8.76 8.32 -8.22
N ALA A 91 -9.07 7.02 -8.17
CA ALA A 91 -9.30 6.23 -9.39
C ALA A 91 -10.57 6.62 -10.16
N SER A 92 -11.49 7.34 -9.52
CA SER A 92 -12.73 7.84 -10.11
C SER A 92 -12.78 9.37 -10.20
N ALA A 93 -11.71 10.04 -9.75
CA ALA A 93 -11.59 11.49 -9.86
C ALA A 93 -11.05 11.88 -11.24
N GLU A 94 -11.71 12.82 -11.89
CA GLU A 94 -11.24 13.41 -13.16
C GLU A 94 -10.32 14.62 -12.93
N SER A 95 -9.80 14.78 -11.72
CA SER A 95 -9.03 15.95 -11.29
C SER A 95 -7.84 15.54 -10.43
N THR A 96 -6.92 16.47 -10.24
CA THR A 96 -5.87 16.35 -9.21
C THR A 96 -6.48 16.27 -7.82
N ILE A 97 -5.74 15.72 -6.88
CA ILE A 97 -6.12 15.61 -5.48
C ILE A 97 -5.14 16.36 -4.59
N MET A 98 -5.63 16.87 -3.47
CA MET A 98 -4.78 17.47 -2.45
C MET A 98 -4.42 16.43 -1.39
N CYS A 99 -3.14 16.37 -0.99
CA CYS A 99 -2.68 15.53 0.10
C CYS A 99 -1.72 16.31 1.01
N ARG A 100 -1.70 15.96 2.30
CA ARG A 100 -0.81 16.59 3.27
C ARG A 100 0.59 16.00 3.19
N ALA A 101 1.59 16.84 2.96
CA ALA A 101 2.98 16.43 2.84
C ALA A 101 3.60 16.08 4.20
N ALA A 102 4.30 14.97 4.30
CA ALA A 102 5.12 14.60 5.47
C ALA A 102 6.50 15.25 5.44
N THR A 103 7.03 15.43 4.24
CA THR A 103 8.36 16.01 3.96
C THR A 103 8.22 17.00 2.81
N ASP A 104 9.28 17.72 2.50
CA ASP A 104 9.32 18.53 1.27
C ASP A 104 9.17 17.62 0.04
N ILE A 105 8.33 18.03 -0.89
CA ILE A 105 8.02 17.30 -2.12
C ILE A 105 8.36 18.20 -3.31
N PRO A 106 9.31 17.83 -4.17
CA PRO A 106 9.58 18.54 -5.42
C PRO A 106 8.46 18.37 -6.44
N ALA A 107 8.25 19.36 -7.30
CA ALA A 107 7.37 19.24 -8.45
C ALA A 107 7.82 18.10 -9.36
N GLY A 108 6.88 17.33 -9.91
CA GLY A 108 7.14 16.17 -10.77
C GLY A 108 7.62 14.91 -10.04
N ALA A 109 7.82 14.96 -8.72
CA ALA A 109 8.23 13.78 -7.95
C ALA A 109 7.08 12.77 -7.82
N SER A 110 7.41 11.47 -7.89
CA SER A 110 6.50 10.42 -7.45
C SER A 110 6.25 10.54 -5.94
N VAL A 111 5.02 10.33 -5.54
CA VAL A 111 4.55 10.53 -4.16
C VAL A 111 3.97 9.24 -3.63
N TYR A 112 4.32 8.90 -2.39
CA TYR A 112 3.99 7.63 -1.74
C TYR A 112 3.29 7.85 -0.40
N THR A 113 2.56 6.84 0.06
CA THR A 113 1.98 6.82 1.41
C THR A 113 3.06 6.98 2.47
N SER A 114 2.74 7.72 3.52
CA SER A 114 3.60 7.95 4.69
C SER A 114 2.80 7.80 5.98
N ALA A 115 3.44 7.93 7.12
CA ALA A 115 2.78 7.80 8.42
C ALA A 115 1.65 8.85 8.58
N ASN A 116 0.60 8.46 9.30
CA ASN A 116 -0.53 9.31 9.68
C ASN A 116 -1.26 9.92 8.47
N GLY A 117 -1.48 9.15 7.41
CA GLY A 117 -2.20 9.59 6.21
C GLY A 117 -1.51 10.67 5.38
N LYS A 118 -0.28 11.01 5.70
CA LYS A 118 0.51 11.97 4.93
C LYS A 118 1.16 11.30 3.72
N VAL A 119 1.77 12.12 2.88
CA VAL A 119 2.49 11.65 1.68
C VAL A 119 3.93 12.15 1.67
N SER A 120 4.82 11.41 1.01
CA SER A 120 6.25 11.72 0.90
C SER A 120 6.77 11.43 -0.50
N ALA A 121 7.78 12.18 -0.96
CA ALA A 121 8.52 11.86 -2.18
C ALA A 121 9.47 10.66 -2.00
N ALA A 122 9.83 10.30 -0.78
CA ALA A 122 10.63 9.12 -0.49
C ALA A 122 9.71 7.92 -0.22
N ALA A 123 9.87 6.86 -1.02
CA ALA A 123 9.18 5.60 -0.77
C ALA A 123 9.77 4.93 0.48
N ALA A 124 8.92 4.61 1.46
CA ALA A 124 9.28 3.76 2.59
C ALA A 124 9.00 2.29 2.25
N ASP A 125 9.52 1.38 3.06
CA ASP A 125 9.23 -0.05 2.93
C ASP A 125 7.73 -0.31 3.09
N GLY A 126 7.14 -1.02 2.14
CA GLY A 126 5.71 -1.31 2.09
C GLY A 126 4.83 -0.16 1.60
N SER A 127 5.39 1.00 1.25
CA SER A 127 4.59 2.15 0.82
C SER A 127 3.94 1.93 -0.56
N TYR A 128 2.84 2.66 -0.77
CA TYR A 128 2.09 2.64 -2.02
C TYR A 128 2.20 4.00 -2.70
N LYS A 129 2.21 3.98 -4.02
CA LYS A 129 2.16 5.20 -4.83
C LYS A 129 0.81 5.89 -4.64
N VAL A 130 0.85 7.20 -4.45
CA VAL A 130 -0.34 8.07 -4.40
C VAL A 130 -0.50 8.83 -5.71
N GLY A 131 0.60 9.14 -6.38
CA GLY A 131 0.59 9.82 -7.68
C GLY A 131 1.89 10.54 -7.98
N VAL A 132 1.78 11.65 -8.71
CA VAL A 132 2.90 12.54 -9.07
C VAL A 132 2.54 13.95 -8.64
N ALA A 133 3.46 14.63 -7.95
CA ALA A 133 3.26 16.01 -7.51
C ALA A 133 3.21 16.97 -8.70
N VAL A 134 2.14 17.76 -8.81
CA VAL A 134 1.97 18.77 -9.86
C VAL A 134 2.86 19.98 -9.59
N CYS A 135 2.95 20.38 -8.33
CA CYS A 135 3.82 21.47 -7.88
C CYS A 135 4.58 21.10 -6.60
N SER A 136 5.59 21.87 -6.25
CA SER A 136 6.35 21.65 -5.02
C SER A 136 5.52 21.95 -3.79
N ALA A 137 5.70 21.18 -2.72
CA ALA A 137 5.09 21.39 -1.42
C ALA A 137 6.13 21.31 -0.30
N VAL A 138 5.96 22.10 0.75
CA VAL A 138 6.79 22.05 1.95
C VAL A 138 6.22 21.04 2.94
N SER A 139 7.07 20.53 3.82
CA SER A 139 6.66 19.64 4.91
C SER A 139 5.52 20.24 5.74
N GLY A 140 4.47 19.47 5.99
CA GLY A 140 3.24 19.90 6.67
C GLY A 140 2.26 20.70 5.80
N GLY A 141 2.67 21.13 4.61
CA GLY A 141 1.81 21.81 3.63
C GLY A 141 0.93 20.86 2.84
N LEU A 142 0.17 21.42 1.90
CA LEU A 142 -0.64 20.64 0.96
C LEU A 142 0.12 20.47 -0.36
N ALA A 143 0.16 19.25 -0.85
CA ALA A 143 0.67 18.89 -2.16
C ALA A 143 -0.50 18.63 -3.10
N GLU A 144 -0.48 19.24 -4.29
CA GLU A 144 -1.37 18.90 -5.38
C GLU A 144 -0.77 17.73 -6.15
N ILE A 145 -1.53 16.66 -6.31
CA ILE A 145 -1.07 15.38 -6.85
C ILE A 145 -1.98 14.96 -8.00
N ASP A 146 -1.37 14.61 -9.12
CA ASP A 146 -2.00 13.84 -10.19
C ASP A 146 -2.00 12.36 -9.77
N PRO A 147 -3.16 11.70 -9.58
CA PRO A 147 -3.25 10.38 -8.97
C PRO A 147 -2.84 9.21 -9.89
N GLN A 148 -1.86 9.41 -10.76
CA GLN A 148 -1.35 8.37 -11.64
C GLN A 148 -0.72 7.21 -10.86
N GLY A 149 -1.26 6.00 -11.03
CA GLY A 149 -0.79 4.80 -10.33
C GLY A 149 -1.18 4.76 -8.86
N PHE A 150 -2.29 5.40 -8.47
CA PHE A 150 -2.80 5.37 -7.11
C PHE A 150 -3.03 3.93 -6.62
N GLY A 151 -2.46 3.62 -5.45
CA GLY A 151 -2.58 2.30 -4.83
C GLY A 151 -1.67 1.22 -5.43
N GLU A 152 -0.79 1.57 -6.37
CA GLU A 152 0.26 0.66 -6.83
C GLU A 152 1.34 0.52 -5.76
N SER A 153 1.76 -0.73 -5.51
CA SER A 153 2.87 -1.00 -4.60
C SER A 153 4.17 -0.48 -5.21
N ALA A 154 4.93 0.25 -4.43
CA ALA A 154 6.24 0.73 -4.88
C ALA A 154 7.22 -0.43 -5.00
N TRP A 155 7.79 -0.62 -6.20
CA TRP A 155 8.90 -1.52 -6.41
C TRP A 155 10.21 -0.77 -6.26
N LYS A 156 11.15 -1.33 -5.51
CA LYS A 156 12.49 -0.77 -5.41
C LYS A 156 13.54 -1.79 -5.81
N LEU A 157 14.64 -1.29 -6.35
CA LEU A 157 15.86 -2.06 -6.45
C LEU A 157 16.39 -2.30 -5.04
N ALA A 158 16.30 -3.54 -4.56
CA ALA A 158 16.81 -3.88 -3.25
C ALA A 158 18.34 -3.94 -3.26
N ALA A 159 18.92 -4.63 -4.23
CA ALA A 159 20.35 -4.68 -4.47
C ALA A 159 20.66 -5.27 -5.84
N CYS A 160 21.90 -5.13 -6.27
CA CYS A 160 22.46 -5.83 -7.41
C CYS A 160 23.95 -6.10 -7.18
N GLY A 161 24.48 -7.08 -7.85
CA GLY A 161 25.90 -7.39 -7.70
C GLY A 161 26.36 -8.60 -8.52
N VAL A 162 27.53 -9.05 -8.21
CA VAL A 162 28.12 -10.29 -8.73
C VAL A 162 28.45 -11.18 -7.54
N HIS A 163 27.89 -12.39 -7.54
CA HIS A 163 28.21 -13.42 -6.57
C HIS A 163 29.26 -14.35 -7.19
N GLU A 164 30.35 -14.54 -6.49
CA GLU A 164 31.40 -15.49 -6.86
C GLU A 164 31.12 -16.81 -6.16
N TRP A 165 31.13 -17.90 -6.91
CA TRP A 165 30.84 -19.24 -6.40
C TRP A 165 31.90 -19.69 -5.40
N THR A 166 31.48 -20.13 -4.23
CA THR A 166 32.38 -20.41 -3.11
C THR A 166 32.86 -21.86 -3.05
N THR A 167 32.07 -22.79 -3.59
CA THR A 167 32.35 -24.23 -3.56
C THR A 167 31.99 -24.89 -4.90
N ALA A 168 32.61 -26.04 -5.20
CA ALA A 168 32.31 -26.82 -6.41
C ALA A 168 31.02 -27.64 -6.25
N THR A 169 29.88 -26.95 -6.21
CA THR A 169 28.56 -27.51 -6.02
C THR A 169 27.56 -26.98 -7.04
N THR A 170 26.36 -27.56 -7.11
CA THR A 170 25.27 -27.05 -7.95
C THR A 170 24.47 -25.95 -7.27
N SER A 171 24.68 -25.70 -5.98
CA SER A 171 23.97 -24.68 -5.22
C SER A 171 24.91 -23.86 -4.35
N ASP A 172 24.62 -22.56 -4.24
CA ASP A 172 25.32 -21.63 -3.36
C ASP A 172 24.32 -20.57 -2.87
N SER A 173 24.68 -19.80 -1.86
CA SER A 173 23.82 -18.76 -1.30
C SER A 173 24.60 -17.50 -0.98
N LEU A 174 23.94 -16.38 -1.12
CA LEU A 174 24.40 -15.05 -0.71
C LEU A 174 23.55 -14.59 0.46
N GLU A 175 24.16 -14.35 1.61
CA GLU A 175 23.47 -13.71 2.73
C GLU A 175 23.17 -12.25 2.39
N PHE A 176 21.92 -11.88 2.45
CA PHE A 176 21.45 -10.55 2.13
C PHE A 176 20.15 -10.25 2.87
N SER A 177 20.13 -9.19 3.65
CA SER A 177 18.95 -8.72 4.39
C SER A 177 18.16 -7.72 3.56
N GLY A 178 16.86 -7.64 3.81
CA GLY A 178 15.96 -6.67 3.15
C GLY A 178 15.18 -7.24 1.98
N LEU A 179 15.17 -8.56 1.79
CA LEU A 179 14.24 -9.26 0.92
C LEU A 179 13.04 -9.79 1.71
N ASN A 180 11.94 -9.99 1.01
CA ASN A 180 10.72 -10.58 1.54
C ASN A 180 10.19 -11.65 0.56
N SER A 181 9.08 -12.31 0.90
CA SER A 181 8.46 -13.35 0.07
C SER A 181 8.02 -12.88 -1.33
N ASP A 182 7.82 -11.56 -1.48
CA ASP A 182 7.38 -10.95 -2.74
C ASP A 182 8.55 -10.42 -3.58
N SER A 183 9.78 -10.56 -3.08
CA SER A 183 10.97 -10.13 -3.79
C SER A 183 11.26 -11.00 -5.00
N VAL A 184 11.66 -10.37 -6.09
CA VAL A 184 12.04 -11.04 -7.33
C VAL A 184 13.54 -10.91 -7.51
N VAL A 185 14.21 -12.05 -7.75
CA VAL A 185 15.63 -12.08 -8.08
C VAL A 185 15.79 -12.55 -9.52
N ILE A 186 16.51 -11.75 -10.30
CA ILE A 186 16.93 -12.08 -11.66
C ILE A 186 18.43 -12.32 -11.60
N ALA A 187 18.88 -13.46 -12.11
CA ALA A 187 20.28 -13.81 -12.13
C ALA A 187 20.72 -14.41 -13.47
N ALA A 188 21.96 -14.21 -13.82
CA ALA A 188 22.57 -14.77 -15.03
C ALA A 188 24.02 -15.19 -14.75
N VAL A 189 24.46 -16.25 -15.39
CA VAL A 189 25.88 -16.65 -15.36
C VAL A 189 26.69 -15.60 -16.12
N GLN A 190 27.55 -14.88 -15.42
CA GLN A 190 28.45 -13.88 -15.98
C GLN A 190 29.73 -14.52 -16.53
N SER A 191 30.30 -15.47 -15.77
CA SER A 191 31.41 -16.30 -16.24
C SER A 191 31.21 -17.72 -15.75
N ALA A 192 31.35 -18.69 -16.65
CA ALA A 192 31.29 -20.10 -16.35
C ALA A 192 32.70 -20.61 -16.03
N GLY A 193 32.87 -21.24 -14.86
CA GLY A 193 34.13 -21.91 -14.50
C GLY A 193 34.20 -23.33 -15.07
N GLY A 194 33.06 -23.88 -15.48
CA GLY A 194 32.89 -25.23 -16.00
C GLY A 194 31.87 -25.30 -17.13
N SER A 195 30.93 -26.23 -17.04
CA SER A 195 29.90 -26.49 -18.06
C SER A 195 28.54 -25.84 -17.73
N GLU A 196 28.44 -25.11 -16.63
CA GLU A 196 27.22 -24.41 -16.20
C GLU A 196 26.82 -23.33 -17.20
N LYS A 197 25.53 -23.28 -17.55
CA LYS A 197 24.98 -22.33 -18.54
C LYS A 197 23.81 -21.52 -18.01
N THR A 198 23.09 -22.08 -17.04
CA THR A 198 21.88 -21.46 -16.51
C THR A 198 21.93 -21.42 -14.99
N VAL A 199 21.32 -20.38 -14.44
CA VAL A 199 21.16 -20.20 -13.01
C VAL A 199 19.70 -19.95 -12.68
N LYS A 200 19.21 -20.59 -11.62
CA LYS A 200 17.94 -20.25 -10.97
C LYS A 200 18.28 -19.51 -9.68
N ALA A 201 17.62 -18.42 -9.42
CA ALA A 201 17.74 -17.66 -8.19
C ALA A 201 16.39 -17.57 -7.48
N ALA A 202 16.40 -17.65 -6.17
CA ALA A 202 15.22 -17.49 -5.34
C ALA A 202 15.54 -16.58 -4.16
N ALA A 203 14.65 -15.64 -3.89
CA ALA A 203 14.72 -14.80 -2.71
C ALA A 203 14.23 -15.56 -1.48
N GLY A 204 14.93 -15.42 -0.38
CA GLY A 204 14.54 -15.87 0.94
C GLY A 204 14.67 -14.73 1.96
N THR A 205 14.15 -14.90 3.15
CA THR A 205 14.21 -13.88 4.22
C THR A 205 15.63 -13.59 4.71
N SER A 206 16.55 -14.53 4.54
CA SER A 206 17.95 -14.41 4.96
C SER A 206 18.93 -14.19 3.82
N GLY A 207 18.48 -14.23 2.56
CA GLY A 207 19.36 -14.07 1.42
C GLY A 207 18.82 -14.59 0.11
N ILE A 208 19.71 -14.77 -0.84
CA ILE A 208 19.44 -15.28 -2.18
C ILE A 208 20.07 -16.66 -2.33
N SER A 209 19.28 -17.64 -2.72
CA SER A 209 19.80 -18.96 -3.10
C SER A 209 19.97 -19.04 -4.62
N PHE A 210 21.10 -19.57 -5.07
CA PHE A 210 21.39 -19.82 -6.48
C PHE A 210 21.49 -21.33 -6.73
N THR A 211 20.96 -21.78 -7.85
CA THR A 211 21.10 -23.18 -8.31
C THR A 211 21.53 -23.19 -9.77
N LEU A 212 22.62 -23.85 -10.07
CA LEU A 212 23.13 -24.02 -11.43
C LEU A 212 22.65 -25.36 -12.03
N ASP A 213 22.69 -25.46 -13.34
CA ASP A 213 22.42 -26.68 -14.11
C ASP A 213 23.59 -27.68 -14.07
N ALA A 214 24.78 -27.25 -13.64
CA ALA A 214 25.95 -28.07 -13.41
C ALA A 214 26.78 -27.52 -12.22
N ASN A 215 27.77 -28.26 -11.72
CA ASN A 215 28.61 -27.81 -10.64
C ASN A 215 29.37 -26.53 -11.04
N GLY A 216 29.22 -25.48 -10.25
CA GLY A 216 30.04 -24.29 -10.34
C GLY A 216 31.46 -24.56 -9.88
N MET A 217 32.41 -23.76 -10.33
CA MET A 217 33.82 -23.82 -9.89
C MET A 217 34.08 -22.65 -8.93
N ALA A 218 34.60 -23.00 -7.75
CA ALA A 218 34.97 -21.99 -6.74
C ALA A 218 35.98 -20.97 -7.32
N GLY A 219 35.69 -19.69 -7.10
CA GLY A 219 36.55 -18.60 -7.55
C GLY A 219 36.49 -18.29 -9.07
N SER A 220 35.79 -19.10 -9.86
CA SER A 220 35.74 -18.94 -11.32
C SER A 220 34.34 -18.71 -11.85
N THR A 221 33.32 -19.38 -11.29
CA THR A 221 31.91 -19.16 -11.65
C THR A 221 31.40 -17.90 -10.99
N LYS A 222 30.91 -16.97 -11.80
CA LYS A 222 30.34 -15.69 -11.32
C LYS A 222 28.92 -15.52 -11.81
N ILE A 223 28.07 -15.12 -10.91
CA ILE A 223 26.64 -14.87 -11.16
C ILE A 223 26.36 -13.37 -11.00
N ALA A 224 25.97 -12.73 -12.08
CA ALA A 224 25.39 -11.38 -12.01
C ALA A 224 23.93 -11.49 -11.55
N TRP A 225 23.53 -10.67 -10.61
CA TRP A 225 22.18 -10.70 -10.07
C TRP A 225 21.64 -9.32 -9.78
N ILE A 226 20.32 -9.20 -9.79
CA ILE A 226 19.55 -8.03 -9.39
C ILE A 226 18.37 -8.52 -8.55
N ALA A 227 18.13 -7.90 -7.43
CA ALA A 227 17.01 -8.16 -6.57
C ALA A 227 16.07 -6.93 -6.53
N ILE A 228 14.80 -7.16 -6.77
CA ILE A 228 13.74 -6.16 -6.75
C ILE A 228 12.76 -6.58 -5.65
N SER A 229 12.48 -5.68 -4.73
CA SER A 229 11.55 -5.90 -3.64
C SER A 229 10.31 -5.03 -3.82
N LYS A 230 9.15 -5.56 -3.52
CA LYS A 230 7.99 -4.72 -3.20
C LYS A 230 8.24 -4.03 -1.88
N ASN A 231 8.05 -2.75 -1.86
CA ASN A 231 7.99 -2.02 -0.61
C ASN A 231 6.75 -2.38 0.17
#